data_ab5d3517c10b3db588f421a8cf35d047
#
_entry.id   ab5d3517c10b3db588f421a8cf35d047
#
_cell.length_a   1.000
_cell.length_b   1.000
_cell.length_c   1.000
_cell.angle_alpha   90.00
_cell.angle_beta   90.00
_cell.angle_gamma   90.00
#
_symmetry.space_group_name_H-M   'P 1'
#
loop_
_entity.id
_entity.type
_entity.pdbx_description
1 polymer ?
#
loop_
_entity_poly.entity_id
_entity_poly.type
_entity_poly.pdbx_seq_one_letter_code
_entity_poly.pdbx_strand_id
1 'polypeptide(L)' 'MEEETTRVEIADHTGHTVAQMSQRQVTDLVSDTEQWIFAGGRRVSPEQIAQADWSTVGTVSVMPRIVYG' A
#
# COMPACT_ATOMS: atom_id res chain seq x y z
N MET A 1 13.12 -18.76 -2.01
CA MET A 1 11.86 -18.54 -2.72
C MET A 1 11.62 -17.05 -2.87
N GLU A 2 11.23 -16.66 -4.04
CA GLU A 2 10.97 -15.25 -4.30
C GLU A 2 9.55 -14.91 -3.92
N GLU A 3 9.38 -13.84 -3.17
CA GLU A 3 8.06 -13.31 -2.90
C GLU A 3 7.60 -12.49 -4.09
N GLU A 4 6.34 -12.62 -4.42
CA GLU A 4 5.75 -11.82 -5.48
C GLU A 4 5.65 -10.37 -5.03
N THR A 5 6.07 -9.44 -5.88
CA THR A 5 6.02 -8.02 -5.59
C THR A 5 5.12 -7.30 -6.58
N THR A 6 4.62 -6.16 -6.18
CA THR A 6 3.86 -5.29 -7.06
C THR A 6 4.34 -3.86 -6.92
N ARG A 7 3.94 -3.02 -7.85
CA ARG A 7 4.27 -1.60 -7.80
C ARG A 7 3.49 -0.93 -6.68
N VAL A 8 4.23 -0.28 -5.79
CA VAL A 8 3.64 0.47 -4.68
C VAL A 8 4.08 1.91 -4.78
N GLU A 9 3.11 2.81 -4.82
CA GLU A 9 3.35 4.25 -4.84
C GLU A 9 3.07 4.78 -3.45
N ILE A 10 4.10 5.36 -2.84
CA ILE A 10 3.99 5.91 -1.49
C ILE A 10 4.07 7.43 -1.61
N ALA A 11 2.98 8.11 -1.28
CA ALA A 11 2.93 9.56 -1.31
C ALA A 11 3.12 10.11 0.10
N ASP A 12 3.87 11.21 0.21
CA ASP A 12 4.02 11.93 1.45
C ASP A 12 4.13 13.42 1.14
N HIS A 13 4.28 14.26 2.16
CA HIS A 13 4.33 15.71 1.99
C HIS A 13 5.60 16.21 1.26
N THR A 14 6.58 15.35 1.07
CA THR A 14 7.80 15.70 0.33
C THR A 14 7.78 15.18 -1.11
N GLY A 15 6.71 14.47 -1.52
CA GLY A 15 6.59 13.89 -2.84
C GLY A 15 6.08 12.46 -2.79
N HIS A 16 6.41 11.68 -3.80
CA HIS A 16 6.04 10.27 -3.81
C HIS A 16 7.20 9.40 -4.28
N THR A 17 7.20 8.19 -3.79
CA THR A 17 8.20 7.18 -4.11
C THR A 17 7.50 5.97 -4.68
N VAL A 18 8.10 5.37 -5.71
CA VAL A 18 7.60 4.13 -6.30
C VAL A 18 8.62 3.02 -5.99
N ALA A 19 8.13 1.91 -5.48
CA ALA A 19 8.97 0.77 -5.14
C ALA A 19 8.22 -0.52 -5.44
N GLN A 20 8.99 -1.60 -5.64
CA GLN A 20 8.42 -2.95 -5.75
C GLN A 20 8.41 -3.55 -4.35
N MET A 21 7.24 -3.93 -3.90
CA MET A 21 7.08 -4.45 -2.55
C MET A 21 6.23 -5.72 -2.55
N SER A 22 6.55 -6.62 -1.64
CA SER A 22 5.74 -7.80 -1.41
C SER A 22 4.54 -7.44 -0.54
N GLN A 23 3.56 -8.34 -0.51
CA GLN A 23 2.38 -8.18 0.33
C GLN A 23 2.76 -8.00 1.80
N ARG A 24 3.73 -8.78 2.26
CA ARG A 24 4.22 -8.69 3.62
C ARG A 24 4.82 -7.32 3.93
N GLN A 25 5.61 -6.80 3.00
CA GLN A 25 6.23 -5.49 3.19
C GLN A 25 5.17 -4.38 3.27
N VAL A 26 4.16 -4.44 2.40
CA VAL A 26 3.09 -3.44 2.42
C VAL A 26 2.26 -3.57 3.70
N THR A 27 1.94 -4.79 4.09
CA THR A 27 1.19 -5.03 5.32
C THR A 27 1.91 -4.45 6.54
N ASP A 28 3.22 -4.67 6.63
CA ASP A 28 4.03 -4.12 7.71
C ASP A 28 4.07 -2.60 7.66
N LEU A 29 4.18 -2.04 6.45
CA LEU A 29 4.24 -0.60 6.27
C LEU A 29 2.97 0.09 6.78
N VAL A 30 1.81 -0.49 6.50
CA VAL A 30 0.53 0.15 6.82
C VAL A 30 -0.02 -0.23 8.18
N SER A 31 0.57 -1.21 8.85
CA SER A 31 0.07 -1.67 10.15
C SER A 31 0.38 -0.70 11.29
N ASP A 32 1.45 0.07 11.15
CA ASP A 32 1.91 0.98 12.20
C ASP A 32 1.38 2.41 12.06
N THR A 33 0.75 2.71 10.94
CA THR A 33 0.32 4.08 10.66
C THR A 33 -1.09 4.09 10.10
N GLU A 34 -1.82 5.16 10.40
CA GLU A 34 -3.13 5.40 9.81
C GLU A 34 -2.92 6.03 8.44
N GLN A 35 -2.88 5.19 7.42
CA GLN A 35 -2.72 5.63 6.06
C GLN A 35 -3.87 5.14 5.20
N TRP A 36 -4.14 5.88 4.14
CA TRP A 36 -5.12 5.47 3.16
C TRP A 36 -4.43 4.62 2.10
N ILE A 37 -5.02 3.48 1.81
CA ILE A 37 -4.47 2.50 0.88
C ILE A 37 -5.45 2.33 -0.26
N PHE A 38 -4.95 2.41 -1.48
CA PHE A 38 -5.74 2.15 -2.68
C PHE A 38 -5.10 1.01 -3.45
N ALA A 39 -5.90 0.05 -3.84
CA ALA A 39 -5.44 -1.07 -4.66
C ALA A 39 -6.36 -1.17 -5.87
N GLY A 40 -5.78 -1.07 -7.07
CA GLY A 40 -6.54 -1.09 -8.30
C GLY A 40 -7.56 0.04 -8.40
N GLY A 41 -7.27 1.19 -7.79
CA GLY A 41 -8.17 2.35 -7.81
C GLY A 41 -9.27 2.31 -6.75
N ARG A 42 -9.25 1.32 -5.85
CA ARG A 42 -10.25 1.16 -4.81
C ARG A 42 -9.61 1.29 -3.43
N ARG A 43 -10.28 2.00 -2.55
CA ARG A 43 -9.80 2.12 -1.17
C ARG A 43 -9.97 0.80 -0.44
N VAL A 44 -8.90 0.36 0.21
CA VAL A 44 -8.89 -0.91 0.94
C VAL A 44 -8.33 -0.70 2.35
N SER A 45 -8.67 -1.58 3.26
CA SER A 45 -8.13 -1.57 4.61
C SER A 45 -6.83 -2.37 4.68
N PRO A 46 -6.01 -2.19 5.74
CA PRO A 46 -4.83 -3.04 5.93
C PRO A 46 -5.17 -4.53 5.95
N GLU A 47 -6.32 -4.91 6.50
CA GLU A 47 -6.76 -6.30 6.52
C GLU A 47 -7.03 -6.81 5.10
N GLN A 48 -7.63 -5.99 4.27
CA GLN A 48 -7.87 -6.35 2.87
C GLN A 48 -6.57 -6.51 2.10
N ILE A 49 -5.58 -5.66 2.38
CA ILE A 49 -4.25 -5.78 1.77
C ILE A 49 -3.60 -7.09 2.18
N ALA A 50 -3.71 -7.48 3.44
CA ALA A 50 -3.12 -8.72 3.94
C ALA A 50 -3.74 -9.97 3.32
N GLN A 51 -4.98 -9.86 2.85
CA GLN A 51 -5.71 -10.98 2.27
C GLN A 51 -5.81 -10.90 0.74
N ALA A 52 -5.30 -9.84 0.13
CA ALA A 52 -5.41 -9.64 -1.31
C ALA A 52 -4.57 -10.67 -2.07
N ASP A 53 -5.02 -10.98 -3.28
CA ASP A 53 -4.21 -11.80 -4.20
C ASP A 53 -3.18 -10.88 -4.86
N TRP A 54 -1.94 -11.02 -4.44
CA TRP A 54 -0.87 -10.14 -4.89
C TRP A 54 -0.57 -10.26 -6.37
N SER A 55 -0.93 -11.39 -6.97
CA SER A 55 -0.73 -11.59 -8.41
C SER A 55 -1.70 -10.75 -9.26
N THR A 56 -2.83 -10.32 -8.68
CA THR A 56 -3.86 -9.60 -9.42
C THR A 56 -4.18 -8.23 -8.84
N VAL A 57 -3.52 -7.85 -7.74
CA VAL A 57 -3.86 -6.61 -7.02
C VAL A 57 -3.58 -5.34 -7.83
N GLY A 58 -2.63 -5.39 -8.74
CA GLY A 58 -2.25 -4.23 -9.54
C GLY A 58 -1.40 -3.26 -8.75
N THR A 59 -1.48 -1.98 -9.10
CA THR A 59 -0.73 -0.94 -8.41
C THR A 59 -1.40 -0.60 -7.08
N VAL A 60 -0.58 -0.54 -6.02
CA VAL A 60 -1.03 -0.15 -4.69
C VAL A 60 -0.54 1.25 -4.41
N SER A 61 -1.41 2.12 -3.93
CA SER A 61 -1.06 3.49 -3.55
C SER A 61 -1.27 3.66 -2.06
N VAL A 62 -0.27 4.25 -1.39
CA VAL A 62 -0.33 4.52 0.04
C VAL A 62 -0.19 6.02 0.23
N MET A 63 -1.14 6.62 0.92
CA MET A 63 -1.18 8.06 1.15
C MET A 63 -1.31 8.37 2.62
N PRO A 64 -0.66 9.43 3.12
CA PRO A 64 -0.86 9.82 4.50
C PRO A 64 -2.29 10.29 4.70
N ARG A 65 -2.83 9.96 5.85
CA ARG A 65 -4.15 10.44 6.23
C ARG A 65 -4.05 11.94 6.51
N ILE A 66 -4.89 12.72 5.83
CA ILE A 66 -4.92 14.15 6.04
C ILE A 66 -5.87 14.44 7.21
N VAL A 67 -5.34 15.07 8.24
CA VAL A 67 -6.14 15.47 9.39
C VAL A 67 -6.24 16.97 9.39
N TYR A 68 -7.45 17.47 9.29
CA TYR A 68 -7.73 18.90 9.41
C TYR A 68 -8.10 19.16 10.86
N GLY A 69 -7.20 19.80 11.55
CA GLY A 69 -7.39 20.13 12.94
C GLY A 69 -7.88 21.54 13.17
#